data_b7a312b9f9ee111458fc615f41ae8da8
#
_entry.id   b7a312b9f9ee111458fc615f41ae8da8
#
_cell.length_a   1.000
_cell.length_b   1.000
_cell.length_c   1.000
_cell.angle_alpha   90.00
_cell.angle_beta   90.00
_cell.angle_gamma   90.00
#
_symmetry.space_group_name_H-M   'P 1'
#
loop_
_entity.id
_entity.type
_entity.pdbx_description
1 polymer ?
#
loop_
_entity_poly.entity_id
_entity_poly.type
_entity_poly.pdbx_seq_one_letter_code
_entity_poly.pdbx_strand_id
1 'polypeptide(L)'
;MKRIAYPALAFALLALPAWGAAGPFDPAKSPVPPSDGTSTTPGKKPMPELPSPYTKNYTRGAVPPANGQPVDLAYGAYQRGQYVTAFREATKRIEANPKDAAAMTLLGELYNQGLGVKQDPVKAAEWYRLAAAQNDAAAMSSLGLMALDGRGVPKDAKAGRRWLEQATAHGSPTAAYNLGLILIGTGNAADEAAAAAQFRKAADAEIGPAQHDLGVLYLQGRGVPKDPSKAAELFRRGADNGDLASEVEYAILLFNGIGVTKDERSAARYFLHSASRGNAIAQNRIARLYAVGRGVAKNPVEAAAWNLAAAGQGLSDAWLDQTLSGLSADERTRAERLANERIEQR
;
A
#
# COMPACT_ATOMS: atom_id res chain seq x y z
N MET A 1 7.88 9.51 11.27
CA MET A 1 7.16 8.46 12.02
C MET A 1 7.71 7.13 11.57
N LYS A 2 8.35 6.38 12.48
CA LYS A 2 8.77 5.01 12.17
C LYS A 2 7.48 4.21 11.99
N ARG A 3 7.24 3.65 10.78
CA ARG A 3 6.27 2.57 10.64
C ARG A 3 6.62 1.56 11.73
N ILE A 4 5.64 1.08 12.49
CA ILE A 4 5.74 -0.24 13.06
C ILE A 4 5.73 -1.14 11.83
N ALA A 5 6.92 -1.40 11.28
CA ALA A 5 7.14 -2.45 10.33
C ALA A 5 6.99 -3.73 11.15
N TYR A 6 5.76 -4.17 11.32
CA TYR A 6 5.58 -5.60 11.49
C TYR A 6 6.19 -6.17 10.21
N PRO A 7 7.03 -7.20 10.30
CA PRO A 7 7.56 -7.87 9.12
C PRO A 7 6.38 -8.54 8.43
N ALA A 8 5.56 -7.72 7.80
CA ALA A 8 4.41 -8.18 7.06
C ALA A 8 4.94 -8.80 5.78
N LEU A 9 4.54 -10.02 5.54
CA LEU A 9 4.25 -10.63 4.25
C LEU A 9 5.21 -10.36 3.05
N ALA A 10 6.16 -9.44 3.14
CA ALA A 10 7.22 -9.22 2.16
C ALA A 10 8.12 -10.46 1.93
N PHE A 11 8.02 -11.46 2.80
CA PHE A 11 8.74 -12.73 2.66
C PHE A 11 8.13 -13.70 1.63
N ALA A 12 6.97 -13.43 1.07
CA ALA A 12 6.31 -14.35 0.14
C ALA A 12 6.97 -14.43 -1.25
N LEU A 13 7.78 -13.46 -1.62
CA LEU A 13 8.49 -13.46 -2.90
C LEU A 13 9.57 -14.55 -3.02
N LEU A 14 9.97 -15.17 -1.92
CA LEU A 14 11.05 -16.15 -1.90
C LEU A 14 10.59 -17.61 -2.10
N ALA A 15 9.31 -17.90 -2.01
CA ALA A 15 8.81 -19.28 -1.98
C ALA A 15 8.05 -19.72 -3.23
N LEU A 16 7.97 -18.91 -4.28
CA LEU A 16 7.36 -19.36 -5.52
C LEU A 16 8.35 -20.23 -6.29
N PRO A 17 7.97 -21.47 -6.65
CA PRO A 17 8.83 -22.33 -7.44
C PRO A 17 9.16 -21.69 -8.78
N ALA A 18 10.35 -22.00 -9.23
CA ALA A 18 11.01 -21.53 -10.44
C ALA A 18 10.07 -21.16 -11.59
N TRP A 19 10.33 -20.03 -12.18
CA TRP A 19 9.92 -19.75 -13.56
C TRP A 19 10.45 -20.89 -14.44
N GLY A 20 9.56 -21.68 -14.99
CA GLY A 20 9.84 -22.97 -15.62
C GLY A 20 11.20 -23.10 -16.29
N ALA A 21 11.83 -24.21 -16.05
CA ALA A 21 13.20 -24.57 -16.43
C ALA A 21 13.38 -24.70 -17.94
N ALA A 22 13.23 -23.60 -18.70
CA ALA A 22 13.56 -23.60 -20.13
C ALA A 22 13.96 -22.17 -20.54
N GLY A 23 15.21 -21.79 -20.27
CA GLY A 23 15.77 -20.53 -20.77
C GLY A 23 16.73 -19.85 -19.79
N PRO A 24 17.46 -18.82 -20.24
CA PRO A 24 18.44 -18.09 -19.42
C PRO A 24 17.81 -17.26 -18.28
N PHE A 25 16.48 -17.23 -18.18
CA PHE A 25 15.74 -16.45 -17.19
C PHE A 25 15.12 -17.37 -16.14
N ASP A 26 15.79 -17.51 -15.01
CA ASP A 26 15.32 -18.25 -13.84
C ASP A 26 15.25 -17.29 -12.63
N PRO A 27 14.08 -16.82 -12.23
CA PRO A 27 13.94 -15.90 -11.10
C PRO A 27 14.27 -16.55 -9.76
N ALA A 28 14.26 -17.90 -9.66
CA ALA A 28 14.66 -18.59 -8.44
C ALA A 28 16.16 -18.47 -8.17
N LYS A 29 16.97 -18.19 -9.22
CA LYS A 29 18.42 -17.96 -9.13
C LYS A 29 18.78 -16.50 -8.91
N SER A 30 17.82 -15.59 -8.96
CA SER A 30 18.08 -14.21 -8.60
C SER A 30 17.98 -14.08 -7.08
N PRO A 31 19.07 -13.71 -6.38
CA PRO A 31 18.95 -13.35 -5.00
C PRO A 31 18.06 -12.08 -4.93
N VAL A 32 16.82 -12.23 -4.52
CA VAL A 32 16.08 -11.13 -3.93
C VAL A 32 16.64 -11.04 -2.52
N PRO A 33 17.39 -9.99 -2.15
CA PRO A 33 17.83 -9.86 -0.78
C PRO A 33 16.60 -9.88 0.11
N PRO A 34 16.64 -10.55 1.27
CA PRO A 34 15.58 -10.40 2.24
C PRO A 34 15.42 -8.91 2.50
N SER A 35 14.20 -8.42 2.57
CA SER A 35 13.91 -7.08 3.00
C SER A 35 14.14 -6.98 4.51
N ASP A 36 15.38 -7.04 4.92
CA ASP A 36 15.75 -6.65 6.27
C ASP A 36 15.48 -5.15 6.37
N GLY A 37 14.52 -4.82 7.21
CA GLY A 37 14.03 -3.48 7.47
C GLY A 37 15.06 -2.53 8.13
N THR A 38 16.29 -2.48 7.61
CA THR A 38 17.34 -1.56 8.03
C THR A 38 17.91 -0.83 6.83
N SER A 39 17.11 0.03 6.21
CA SER A 39 17.63 1.13 5.42
C SER A 39 17.58 2.40 6.27
N THR A 40 18.66 2.68 6.97
CA THR A 40 18.96 3.98 7.52
C THR A 40 19.42 4.90 6.40
N THR A 41 18.52 5.68 5.83
CA THR A 41 18.90 6.85 5.04
C THR A 41 18.03 8.04 5.44
N PRO A 42 18.62 9.18 5.82
CA PRO A 42 17.90 10.35 6.25
C PRO A 42 17.46 11.17 5.02
N GLY A 43 16.22 11.02 4.64
CA GLY A 43 15.61 11.81 3.59
C GLY A 43 14.11 11.76 3.76
N LYS A 44 13.54 12.85 4.32
CA LYS A 44 12.10 13.05 4.44
C LYS A 44 11.45 13.02 3.05
N LYS A 45 10.84 11.88 2.68
CA LYS A 45 9.72 11.88 1.73
C LYS A 45 8.44 11.63 2.52
N PRO A 46 7.34 12.34 2.23
CA PRO A 46 6.07 12.07 2.87
C PRO A 46 5.68 10.62 2.59
N MET A 47 5.21 9.94 3.62
CA MET A 47 4.61 8.62 3.50
C MET A 47 3.44 8.71 2.49
N PRO A 48 3.20 7.69 1.65
CA PRO A 48 1.92 7.58 1.01
C PRO A 48 0.87 7.56 2.12
N GLU A 49 -0.01 8.55 2.11
CA GLU A 49 -1.17 8.60 2.98
C GLU A 49 -1.93 7.30 2.78
N LEU A 50 -2.12 6.54 3.87
CA LEU A 50 -3.15 5.52 3.87
C LEU A 50 -4.44 6.27 3.49
N PRO A 51 -5.23 5.79 2.53
CA PRO A 51 -6.45 6.47 2.15
C PRO A 51 -7.27 6.70 3.42
N SER A 52 -7.52 7.96 3.73
CA SER A 52 -8.48 8.33 4.76
C SER A 52 -9.75 7.55 4.45
N PRO A 53 -10.43 6.95 5.43
CA PRO A 53 -11.68 6.22 5.21
C PRO A 53 -12.74 7.04 4.46
N TYR A 54 -12.49 8.34 4.31
CA TYR A 54 -13.33 9.28 3.57
C TYR A 54 -12.91 9.52 2.11
N THR A 55 -11.78 8.98 1.61
CA THR A 55 -11.26 9.35 0.28
C THR A 55 -11.97 8.66 -0.89
N LYS A 56 -12.68 7.57 -0.70
CA LYS A 56 -13.33 6.86 -1.83
C LYS A 56 -14.60 7.51 -2.39
N ASN A 57 -15.28 8.39 -1.66
CA ASN A 57 -16.57 8.94 -2.13
C ASN A 57 -16.53 10.39 -2.65
N TYR A 58 -15.37 11.05 -2.70
CA TYR A 58 -15.32 12.49 -2.98
C TYR A 58 -14.20 12.95 -3.94
N THR A 59 -13.68 12.06 -4.78
CA THR A 59 -12.76 12.46 -5.85
C THR A 59 -13.52 13.00 -7.06
N ARG A 60 -13.94 14.23 -6.99
CA ARG A 60 -14.13 15.24 -8.04
C ARG A 60 -15.02 16.35 -7.50
N GLY A 61 -14.54 17.58 -7.61
CA GLY A 61 -15.17 18.85 -7.33
C GLY A 61 -16.60 18.83 -6.79
N ALA A 62 -16.88 19.63 -5.79
CA ALA A 62 -18.17 19.68 -5.08
C ALA A 62 -19.36 19.62 -6.05
N VAL A 63 -19.73 18.39 -6.45
CA VAL A 63 -21.07 18.14 -6.99
C VAL A 63 -21.96 18.09 -5.76
N PRO A 64 -22.97 18.96 -5.66
CA PRO A 64 -23.94 18.86 -4.58
C PRO A 64 -24.54 17.47 -4.62
N PRO A 65 -24.72 16.81 -3.44
CA PRO A 65 -25.32 15.50 -3.38
C PRO A 65 -26.68 15.57 -4.08
N ALA A 66 -26.93 14.62 -4.97
CA ALA A 66 -28.18 14.55 -5.77
C ALA A 66 -29.45 14.45 -4.92
N ASN A 67 -29.35 14.38 -3.61
CA ASN A 67 -30.43 14.05 -2.65
C ASN A 67 -30.80 15.18 -1.69
N GLY A 68 -30.41 16.45 -1.96
CA GLY A 68 -30.79 17.57 -1.10
C GLY A 68 -30.17 17.56 0.31
N GLN A 69 -29.17 16.71 0.57
CA GLN A 69 -28.40 16.78 1.82
C GLN A 69 -27.53 18.04 1.87
N PRO A 70 -27.44 18.73 3.01
CA PRO A 70 -26.58 19.91 3.12
C PRO A 70 -25.14 19.54 2.80
N VAL A 71 -24.50 20.38 1.96
CA VAL A 71 -23.07 20.22 1.61
C VAL A 71 -22.23 20.26 2.89
N ASP A 72 -21.40 19.24 3.13
CA ASP A 72 -20.46 19.26 4.24
C ASP A 72 -19.33 20.28 3.96
N LEU A 73 -19.55 21.53 4.40
CA LEU A 73 -18.61 22.63 4.20
C LEU A 73 -17.27 22.39 4.90
N ALA A 74 -17.28 21.73 6.06
CA ALA A 74 -16.08 21.45 6.84
C ALA A 74 -15.20 20.44 6.12
N TYR A 75 -15.77 19.32 5.72
CA TYR A 75 -15.04 18.28 5.02
C TYR A 75 -14.63 18.71 3.59
N GLY A 76 -15.52 19.41 2.89
CA GLY A 76 -15.18 20.00 1.59
C GLY A 76 -14.04 21.02 1.65
N ALA A 77 -13.93 21.81 2.70
CA ALA A 77 -12.80 22.70 2.95
C ALA A 77 -11.51 21.90 3.23
N TYR A 78 -11.60 20.84 4.02
CA TYR A 78 -10.48 19.92 4.29
C TYR A 78 -9.91 19.33 3.00
N GLN A 79 -10.76 18.80 2.12
CA GLN A 79 -10.35 18.22 0.84
C GLN A 79 -9.66 19.23 -0.10
N ARG A 80 -10.02 20.49 -0.02
CA ARG A 80 -9.39 21.57 -0.80
C ARG A 80 -8.13 22.14 -0.16
N GLY A 81 -7.64 21.57 0.94
CA GLY A 81 -6.48 22.09 1.68
C GLY A 81 -6.76 23.38 2.46
N GLN A 82 -8.03 23.81 2.58
CA GLN A 82 -8.47 25.01 3.31
C GLN A 82 -8.65 24.69 4.79
N TYR A 83 -7.59 24.25 5.46
CA TYR A 83 -7.67 23.65 6.79
C TYR A 83 -8.17 24.58 7.89
N VAL A 84 -7.82 25.88 7.83
CA VAL A 84 -8.36 26.89 8.77
C VAL A 84 -9.88 27.03 8.61
N THR A 85 -10.37 27.00 7.37
CA THR A 85 -11.81 27.00 7.09
C THR A 85 -12.46 25.70 7.56
N ALA A 86 -11.84 24.55 7.31
CA ALA A 86 -12.32 23.25 7.77
C ALA A 86 -12.47 23.23 9.31
N PHE A 87 -11.48 23.73 10.02
CA PHE A 87 -11.52 23.85 11.49
C PHE A 87 -12.71 24.70 11.96
N ARG A 88 -12.87 25.91 11.39
CA ARG A 88 -13.95 26.83 11.75
C ARG A 88 -15.32 26.21 11.47
N GLU A 89 -15.52 25.61 10.31
CA GLU A 89 -16.81 25.03 9.95
C GLU A 89 -17.12 23.75 10.77
N ALA A 90 -16.11 22.94 11.12
CA ALA A 90 -16.28 21.81 12.04
C ALA A 90 -16.66 22.28 13.45
N THR A 91 -16.03 23.36 13.95
CA THR A 91 -16.37 23.95 15.25
C THR A 91 -17.84 24.44 15.28
N LYS A 92 -18.29 25.16 14.24
CA LYS A 92 -19.69 25.60 14.13
C LYS A 92 -20.67 24.41 14.14
N ARG A 93 -20.32 23.30 13.49
CA ARG A 93 -21.15 22.09 13.48
C ARG A 93 -21.31 21.52 14.89
N ILE A 94 -20.21 21.50 15.68
CA ILE A 94 -20.24 21.00 17.06
C ILE A 94 -21.04 21.95 17.96
N GLU A 95 -20.93 23.29 17.77
CA GLU A 95 -21.73 24.27 18.48
C GLU A 95 -23.23 24.10 18.22
N ALA A 96 -23.60 23.78 16.95
CA ALA A 96 -24.98 23.52 16.57
C ALA A 96 -25.46 22.11 16.99
N ASN A 97 -24.59 21.12 16.98
CA ASN A 97 -24.87 19.74 17.37
C ASN A 97 -23.68 19.15 18.16
N PRO A 98 -23.73 19.21 19.51
CA PRO A 98 -22.67 18.65 20.36
C PRO A 98 -22.44 17.12 20.26
N LYS A 99 -23.22 16.43 19.42
CA LYS A 99 -23.06 14.98 19.13
C LYS A 99 -22.60 14.71 17.70
N ASP A 100 -22.16 15.72 16.97
CA ASP A 100 -21.67 15.57 15.60
C ASP A 100 -20.30 14.85 15.58
N ALA A 101 -20.36 13.53 15.52
CA ALA A 101 -19.17 12.67 15.53
C ALA A 101 -18.23 12.95 14.36
N ALA A 102 -18.77 13.21 13.16
CA ALA A 102 -17.95 13.49 11.98
C ALA A 102 -17.16 14.80 12.13
N ALA A 103 -17.78 15.85 12.68
CA ALA A 103 -17.09 17.11 12.95
C ALA A 103 -16.02 16.95 14.05
N MET A 104 -16.29 16.15 15.09
CA MET A 104 -15.31 15.83 16.14
C MET A 104 -14.12 15.06 15.55
N THR A 105 -14.37 14.06 14.71
CA THR A 105 -13.33 13.28 14.04
C THR A 105 -12.46 14.18 13.15
N LEU A 106 -13.07 15.10 12.41
CA LEU A 106 -12.34 16.07 11.59
C LEU A 106 -11.46 17.00 12.44
N LEU A 107 -11.94 17.51 13.59
CA LEU A 107 -11.11 18.29 14.51
C LEU A 107 -9.94 17.45 15.05
N GLY A 108 -10.21 16.19 15.41
CA GLY A 108 -9.17 15.24 15.81
C GLY A 108 -8.09 15.11 14.76
N GLU A 109 -8.47 14.97 13.49
CA GLU A 109 -7.53 14.84 12.37
C GLU A 109 -6.70 16.12 12.15
N LEU A 110 -7.34 17.28 12.18
CA LEU A 110 -6.66 18.58 12.06
C LEU A 110 -5.61 18.79 13.16
N TYR A 111 -5.94 18.47 14.43
CA TYR A 111 -4.97 18.52 15.52
C TYR A 111 -3.88 17.45 15.40
N ASN A 112 -4.24 16.24 14.96
CA ASN A 112 -3.32 15.13 14.81
C ASN A 112 -2.22 15.39 13.79
N GLN A 113 -2.58 16.04 12.68
CA GLN A 113 -1.66 16.37 11.58
C GLN A 113 -1.06 17.77 11.68
N GLY A 114 -1.64 18.66 12.49
CA GLY A 114 -1.22 20.06 12.55
C GLY A 114 -1.67 20.87 11.34
N LEU A 115 -2.84 20.55 10.78
CA LEU A 115 -3.37 21.18 9.59
C LEU A 115 -4.28 22.36 9.96
N GLY A 116 -3.84 23.58 9.64
CA GLY A 116 -4.53 24.82 9.98
C GLY A 116 -4.53 25.18 11.47
N VAL A 117 -3.98 24.31 12.32
CA VAL A 117 -3.76 24.47 13.76
C VAL A 117 -2.41 23.89 14.15
N LYS A 118 -1.87 24.29 15.29
CA LYS A 118 -0.67 23.67 15.85
C LYS A 118 -0.94 22.19 16.12
N GLN A 119 -0.03 21.31 15.69
CA GLN A 119 -0.12 19.88 15.97
C GLN A 119 -0.19 19.61 17.47
N ASP A 120 -1.21 18.88 17.87
CA ASP A 120 -1.45 18.49 19.27
C ASP A 120 -2.11 17.10 19.33
N PRO A 121 -1.31 16.03 19.39
CA PRO A 121 -1.86 14.68 19.43
C PRO A 121 -2.70 14.39 20.69
N VAL A 122 -2.48 15.11 21.80
CA VAL A 122 -3.29 14.92 23.02
C VAL A 122 -4.70 15.42 22.77
N LYS A 123 -4.84 16.66 22.25
CA LYS A 123 -6.15 17.20 21.85
C LYS A 123 -6.82 16.36 20.77
N ALA A 124 -6.04 15.85 19.82
CA ALA A 124 -6.58 14.92 18.80
C ALA A 124 -7.23 13.70 19.46
N ALA A 125 -6.55 13.08 20.42
CA ALA A 125 -7.09 11.94 21.16
C ALA A 125 -8.35 12.28 21.97
N GLU A 126 -8.45 13.49 22.52
CA GLU A 126 -9.65 13.96 23.21
C GLU A 126 -10.83 14.06 22.24
N TRP A 127 -10.65 14.69 21.07
CA TRP A 127 -11.70 14.79 20.06
C TRP A 127 -12.12 13.43 19.53
N TYR A 128 -11.15 12.53 19.26
CA TYR A 128 -11.46 11.16 18.84
C TYR A 128 -12.21 10.37 19.91
N ARG A 129 -11.94 10.57 21.23
CA ARG A 129 -12.73 9.92 22.29
C ARG A 129 -14.18 10.41 22.30
N LEU A 130 -14.41 11.70 22.08
CA LEU A 130 -15.76 12.26 21.99
C LEU A 130 -16.52 11.69 20.79
N ALA A 131 -15.88 11.58 19.64
CA ALA A 131 -16.47 10.98 18.45
C ALA A 131 -16.71 9.46 18.62
N ALA A 132 -15.76 8.74 19.21
CA ALA A 132 -15.89 7.31 19.49
C ALA A 132 -17.04 7.01 20.45
N ALA A 133 -17.31 7.91 21.42
CA ALA A 133 -18.48 7.82 22.30
C ALA A 133 -19.81 7.97 21.53
N GLN A 134 -19.80 8.52 20.32
CA GLN A 134 -20.93 8.56 19.39
C GLN A 134 -20.87 7.42 18.34
N ASN A 135 -20.10 6.38 18.59
CA ASN A 135 -19.89 5.20 17.71
C ASN A 135 -19.20 5.51 16.37
N ASP A 136 -18.40 6.57 16.29
CA ASP A 136 -17.63 6.87 15.08
C ASP A 136 -16.47 5.88 14.90
N ALA A 137 -16.59 5.04 13.89
CA ALA A 137 -15.62 3.99 13.62
C ALA A 137 -14.24 4.52 13.17
N ALA A 138 -14.19 5.70 12.53
CA ALA A 138 -12.95 6.31 12.10
C ALA A 138 -12.17 6.86 13.31
N ALA A 139 -12.85 7.51 14.24
CA ALA A 139 -12.26 7.97 15.50
C ALA A 139 -11.75 6.79 16.35
N MET A 140 -12.54 5.70 16.46
CA MET A 140 -12.09 4.47 17.13
C MET A 140 -10.83 3.90 16.47
N SER A 141 -10.78 3.86 15.13
CA SER A 141 -9.59 3.41 14.39
C SER A 141 -8.36 4.29 14.70
N SER A 142 -8.54 5.61 14.70
CA SER A 142 -7.47 6.57 15.02
C SER A 142 -6.97 6.39 16.45
N LEU A 143 -7.85 6.22 17.43
CA LEU A 143 -7.48 5.92 18.83
C LEU A 143 -6.70 4.60 18.93
N GLY A 144 -7.11 3.60 18.16
CA GLY A 144 -6.41 2.31 18.09
C GLY A 144 -4.96 2.49 17.65
N LEU A 145 -4.72 3.19 16.55
CA LEU A 145 -3.39 3.47 16.03
C LEU A 145 -2.58 4.35 16.99
N MET A 146 -3.20 5.37 17.58
CA MET A 146 -2.55 6.23 18.56
C MET A 146 -2.09 5.45 19.80
N ALA A 147 -2.88 4.48 20.28
CA ALA A 147 -2.52 3.64 21.41
C ALA A 147 -1.39 2.63 21.05
N LEU A 148 -1.36 2.13 19.81
CA LEU A 148 -0.27 1.28 19.35
C LEU A 148 1.07 2.03 19.29
N ASP A 149 1.04 3.29 18.86
CA ASP A 149 2.24 4.12 18.69
C ASP A 149 2.65 4.85 19.98
N GLY A 150 1.74 5.05 20.92
CA GLY A 150 1.94 5.91 22.09
C GLY A 150 1.90 7.40 21.75
N ARG A 151 1.12 7.79 20.73
CA ARG A 151 1.04 9.16 20.25
C ARG A 151 -0.19 9.87 20.82
N GLY A 152 0.01 10.88 21.66
CA GLY A 152 -1.04 11.62 22.35
C GLY A 152 -1.80 10.84 23.43
N VAL A 153 -1.52 9.55 23.55
CA VAL A 153 -2.00 8.63 24.58
C VAL A 153 -0.85 7.70 25.00
N PRO A 154 -0.87 7.12 26.19
CA PRO A 154 0.10 6.11 26.59
C PRO A 154 0.12 4.94 25.60
N LYS A 155 1.32 4.41 25.31
CA LYS A 155 1.45 3.23 24.45
C LYS A 155 0.85 2.01 25.13
N ASP A 156 -0.19 1.44 24.53
CA ASP A 156 -0.87 0.22 25.03
C ASP A 156 -1.39 -0.60 23.84
N ALA A 157 -0.68 -1.66 23.51
CA ALA A 157 -1.04 -2.54 22.38
C ALA A 157 -2.40 -3.25 22.62
N LYS A 158 -2.75 -3.56 23.88
CA LYS A 158 -4.04 -4.19 24.19
C LYS A 158 -5.20 -3.22 24.00
N ALA A 159 -5.02 -1.97 24.44
CA ALA A 159 -6.01 -0.92 24.19
C ALA A 159 -6.13 -0.61 22.70
N GLY A 160 -5.01 -0.52 21.97
CA GLY A 160 -4.99 -0.32 20.53
C GLY A 160 -5.76 -1.41 19.78
N ARG A 161 -5.50 -2.68 20.10
CA ARG A 161 -6.26 -3.80 19.52
C ARG A 161 -7.76 -3.70 19.83
N ARG A 162 -8.15 -3.45 21.09
CA ARG A 162 -9.58 -3.31 21.45
C ARG A 162 -10.27 -2.18 20.68
N TRP A 163 -9.63 -1.03 20.50
CA TRP A 163 -10.17 0.06 19.71
C TRP A 163 -10.35 -0.34 18.23
N LEU A 164 -9.40 -1.05 17.63
CA LEU A 164 -9.52 -1.55 16.25
C LEU A 164 -10.61 -2.62 16.12
N GLU A 165 -10.78 -3.49 17.12
CA GLU A 165 -11.87 -4.46 17.17
C GLU A 165 -13.23 -3.76 17.18
N GLN A 166 -13.40 -2.73 18.02
CA GLN A 166 -14.62 -1.90 18.08
C GLN A 166 -14.85 -1.18 16.74
N ALA A 167 -13.83 -0.50 16.20
CA ALA A 167 -13.93 0.16 14.90
C ALA A 167 -14.35 -0.80 13.79
N THR A 168 -13.81 -2.01 13.78
CA THR A 168 -14.19 -3.06 12.81
C THR A 168 -15.63 -3.52 13.01
N ALA A 169 -16.09 -3.65 14.25
CA ALA A 169 -17.48 -3.99 14.56
C ALA A 169 -18.45 -2.90 14.10
N HIS A 170 -18.02 -1.63 14.12
CA HIS A 170 -18.76 -0.48 13.59
C HIS A 170 -18.50 -0.24 12.08
N GLY A 171 -17.93 -1.22 11.38
CA GLY A 171 -17.86 -1.24 9.92
C GLY A 171 -16.66 -0.49 9.32
N SER A 172 -15.58 -0.22 10.08
CA SER A 172 -14.37 0.39 9.53
C SER A 172 -13.51 -0.65 8.77
N PRO A 173 -13.39 -0.57 7.43
CA PRO A 173 -12.51 -1.48 6.68
C PRO A 173 -11.03 -1.24 6.97
N THR A 174 -10.66 0.02 7.24
CA THR A 174 -9.28 0.38 7.59
C THR A 174 -8.89 -0.22 8.94
N ALA A 175 -9.81 -0.22 9.91
CA ALA A 175 -9.57 -0.89 11.19
C ALA A 175 -9.44 -2.40 11.00
N ALA A 176 -10.27 -3.01 10.16
CA ALA A 176 -10.15 -4.43 9.83
C ALA A 176 -8.77 -4.76 9.24
N TYR A 177 -8.28 -3.95 8.30
CA TYR A 177 -6.94 -4.12 7.73
C TYR A 177 -5.86 -4.04 8.81
N ASN A 178 -5.87 -3.01 9.65
CA ASN A 178 -4.88 -2.84 10.73
C ASN A 178 -4.97 -3.98 11.77
N LEU A 179 -6.17 -4.44 12.09
CA LEU A 179 -6.35 -5.60 12.97
C LEU A 179 -5.78 -6.88 12.34
N GLY A 180 -5.98 -7.08 11.04
CA GLY A 180 -5.36 -8.16 10.27
C GLY A 180 -3.83 -8.15 10.35
N LEU A 181 -3.20 -6.97 10.23
CA LEU A 181 -1.75 -6.81 10.36
C LEU A 181 -1.24 -7.18 11.77
N ILE A 182 -1.99 -6.81 12.82
CA ILE A 182 -1.64 -7.20 14.19
C ILE A 182 -1.71 -8.72 14.35
N LEU A 183 -2.79 -9.33 13.88
CA LEU A 183 -3.03 -10.76 14.02
C LEU A 183 -2.00 -11.58 13.26
N ILE A 184 -1.69 -11.23 12.02
CA ILE A 184 -0.69 -11.96 11.23
C ILE A 184 0.71 -11.88 11.84
N GLY A 185 1.01 -10.78 12.55
CA GLY A 185 2.28 -10.54 13.23
C GLY A 185 2.53 -11.45 14.44
N THR A 186 1.51 -12.14 14.96
CA THR A 186 1.68 -13.10 16.08
C THR A 186 2.30 -14.42 15.65
N GLY A 187 2.14 -14.78 14.36
CA GLY A 187 2.71 -16.00 13.78
C GLY A 187 2.03 -17.30 14.19
N ASN A 188 0.90 -17.26 14.90
CA ASN A 188 0.17 -18.49 15.24
C ASN A 188 -1.00 -18.76 14.25
N ALA A 189 -1.31 -20.03 14.02
CA ALA A 189 -2.28 -20.45 13.01
C ALA A 189 -3.72 -19.94 13.28
N ALA A 190 -4.13 -19.79 14.53
CA ALA A 190 -5.45 -19.27 14.86
C ALA A 190 -5.58 -17.80 14.51
N ASP A 191 -4.54 -17.01 14.80
CA ASP A 191 -4.49 -15.60 14.44
C ASP A 191 -4.32 -15.39 12.93
N GLU A 192 -3.65 -16.31 12.22
CA GLU A 192 -3.59 -16.26 10.74
C GLU A 192 -4.97 -16.42 10.10
N ALA A 193 -5.79 -17.33 10.59
CA ALA A 193 -7.18 -17.48 10.13
C ALA A 193 -8.03 -16.24 10.46
N ALA A 194 -7.86 -15.67 11.66
CA ALA A 194 -8.52 -14.44 12.05
C ALA A 194 -8.04 -13.24 11.20
N ALA A 195 -6.72 -13.16 10.91
CA ALA A 195 -6.17 -12.13 10.03
C ALA A 195 -6.75 -12.20 8.62
N ALA A 196 -6.85 -13.39 8.04
CA ALA A 196 -7.47 -13.60 6.73
C ALA A 196 -8.93 -13.11 6.70
N ALA A 197 -9.68 -13.36 7.78
CA ALA A 197 -11.05 -12.86 7.89
C ALA A 197 -11.12 -11.32 7.96
N GLN A 198 -10.17 -10.66 8.64
CA GLN A 198 -10.11 -9.20 8.70
C GLN A 198 -9.65 -8.60 7.37
N PHE A 199 -8.62 -9.18 6.74
CA PHE A 199 -8.20 -8.74 5.40
C PHE A 199 -9.32 -8.89 4.37
N ARG A 200 -10.16 -9.93 4.47
CA ARG A 200 -11.32 -10.08 3.58
C ARG A 200 -12.30 -8.93 3.73
N LYS A 201 -12.67 -8.53 4.96
CA LYS A 201 -13.53 -7.36 5.18
C LYS A 201 -12.97 -6.09 4.54
N ALA A 202 -11.67 -5.88 4.65
CA ALA A 202 -11.01 -4.72 4.05
C ALA A 202 -10.90 -4.84 2.52
N ALA A 203 -10.61 -6.05 2.00
CA ALA A 203 -10.52 -6.33 0.56
C ALA A 203 -11.88 -6.18 -0.14
N ASP A 204 -12.97 -6.57 0.53
CA ASP A 204 -14.34 -6.39 0.02
C ASP A 204 -14.74 -4.91 -0.03
N ALA A 205 -14.12 -4.08 0.80
CA ALA A 205 -14.24 -2.61 0.73
C ALA A 205 -13.20 -1.97 -0.23
N GLU A 206 -12.61 -2.75 -1.12
CA GLU A 206 -11.69 -2.33 -2.18
C GLU A 206 -10.38 -1.67 -1.65
N ILE A 207 -9.90 -2.05 -0.46
CA ILE A 207 -8.60 -1.63 0.03
C ILE A 207 -7.52 -2.47 -0.66
N GLY A 208 -6.76 -1.85 -1.59
CA GLY A 208 -5.73 -2.51 -2.40
C GLY A 208 -4.69 -3.30 -1.57
N PRO A 209 -4.05 -2.71 -0.54
CA PRO A 209 -3.17 -3.45 0.34
C PRO A 209 -3.80 -4.67 1.04
N ALA A 210 -5.09 -4.62 1.37
CA ALA A 210 -5.78 -5.77 1.95
C ALA A 210 -6.05 -6.87 0.92
N GLN A 211 -6.32 -6.49 -0.33
CA GLN A 211 -6.43 -7.42 -1.45
C GLN A 211 -5.09 -8.11 -1.71
N HIS A 212 -3.99 -7.36 -1.68
CA HIS A 212 -2.65 -7.91 -1.75
C HIS A 212 -2.40 -8.94 -0.65
N ASP A 213 -2.54 -8.54 0.61
CA ASP A 213 -2.19 -9.38 1.75
C ASP A 213 -3.05 -10.64 1.83
N LEU A 214 -4.36 -10.53 1.55
CA LEU A 214 -5.24 -11.69 1.44
C LEU A 214 -4.84 -12.60 0.27
N GLY A 215 -4.45 -12.04 -0.87
CA GLY A 215 -3.93 -12.77 -2.02
C GLY A 215 -2.70 -13.60 -1.67
N VAL A 216 -1.76 -13.02 -0.93
CA VAL A 216 -0.57 -13.72 -0.42
C VAL A 216 -0.96 -14.87 0.50
N LEU A 217 -1.93 -14.69 1.41
CA LEU A 217 -2.41 -15.77 2.27
C LEU A 217 -2.99 -16.93 1.46
N TYR A 218 -3.76 -16.65 0.40
CA TYR A 218 -4.26 -17.69 -0.50
C TYR A 218 -3.17 -18.41 -1.28
N LEU A 219 -2.12 -17.71 -1.74
CA LEU A 219 -0.97 -18.35 -2.41
C LEU A 219 -0.24 -19.33 -1.48
N GLN A 220 -0.09 -18.95 -0.23
CA GLN A 220 0.68 -19.71 0.76
C GLN A 220 -0.15 -20.78 1.45
N GLY A 221 -1.47 -20.65 1.50
CA GLY A 221 -2.35 -21.49 2.30
C GLY A 221 -2.26 -21.20 3.81
N ARG A 222 -2.01 -19.92 4.16
CA ARG A 222 -1.90 -19.47 5.56
C ARG A 222 -3.22 -18.90 6.05
N GLY A 223 -3.79 -19.49 7.09
CA GLY A 223 -5.08 -19.11 7.65
C GLY A 223 -6.28 -19.32 6.70
N VAL A 224 -6.02 -19.71 5.45
CA VAL A 224 -7.01 -20.10 4.42
C VAL A 224 -6.46 -21.26 3.60
N PRO A 225 -7.31 -22.12 3.01
CA PRO A 225 -6.86 -23.12 2.05
C PRO A 225 -6.14 -22.47 0.87
N LYS A 226 -5.02 -23.09 0.42
CA LYS A 226 -4.26 -22.60 -0.72
C LYS A 226 -5.12 -22.54 -1.99
N ASP A 227 -5.20 -21.39 -2.62
CA ASP A 227 -6.00 -21.15 -3.82
C ASP A 227 -5.35 -20.08 -4.71
N PRO A 228 -4.48 -20.49 -5.65
CA PRO A 228 -3.81 -19.54 -6.54
C PRO A 228 -4.76 -18.74 -7.44
N SER A 229 -5.96 -19.27 -7.75
CA SER A 229 -6.92 -18.55 -8.60
C SER A 229 -7.56 -17.39 -7.85
N LYS A 230 -7.92 -17.60 -6.56
CA LYS A 230 -8.37 -16.51 -5.70
C LYS A 230 -7.29 -15.48 -5.45
N ALA A 231 -6.04 -15.92 -5.28
CA ALA A 231 -4.91 -15.02 -5.12
C ALA A 231 -4.75 -14.12 -6.36
N ALA A 232 -4.82 -14.70 -7.56
CA ALA A 232 -4.72 -13.95 -8.81
C ALA A 232 -5.87 -12.93 -8.98
N GLU A 233 -7.11 -13.31 -8.62
CA GLU A 233 -8.24 -12.39 -8.63
C GLU A 233 -8.02 -11.22 -7.67
N LEU A 234 -7.56 -11.48 -6.45
CA LEU A 234 -7.29 -10.47 -5.44
C LEU A 234 -6.15 -9.52 -5.86
N PHE A 235 -5.06 -10.05 -6.41
CA PHE A 235 -3.97 -9.21 -6.92
C PHE A 235 -4.43 -8.35 -8.11
N ARG A 236 -5.24 -8.89 -9.02
CA ARG A 236 -5.82 -8.10 -10.10
C ARG A 236 -6.67 -6.95 -9.55
N ARG A 237 -7.58 -7.22 -8.60
CA ARG A 237 -8.38 -6.18 -7.93
C ARG A 237 -7.50 -5.15 -7.22
N GLY A 238 -6.44 -5.60 -6.51
CA GLY A 238 -5.48 -4.71 -5.86
C GLY A 238 -4.76 -3.81 -6.86
N ALA A 239 -4.34 -4.36 -7.99
CA ALA A 239 -3.74 -3.62 -9.10
C ALA A 239 -4.72 -2.58 -9.68
N ASP A 240 -5.98 -2.96 -9.92
CA ASP A 240 -7.04 -2.06 -10.38
C ASP A 240 -7.32 -0.93 -9.37
N ASN A 241 -7.06 -1.16 -8.09
CA ASN A 241 -7.13 -0.15 -7.01
C ASN A 241 -5.80 0.63 -6.82
N GLY A 242 -4.82 0.44 -7.69
CA GLY A 242 -3.55 1.19 -7.71
C GLY A 242 -2.50 0.70 -6.71
N ASP A 243 -2.66 -0.51 -6.15
CA ASP A 243 -1.64 -1.12 -5.30
C ASP A 243 -0.52 -1.73 -6.15
N LEU A 244 0.67 -1.11 -6.09
CA LEU A 244 1.82 -1.52 -6.90
C LEU A 244 2.37 -2.91 -6.52
N ALA A 245 2.19 -3.34 -5.28
CA ALA A 245 2.61 -4.68 -4.87
C ALA A 245 1.72 -5.72 -5.54
N SER A 246 0.41 -5.50 -5.55
CA SER A 246 -0.56 -6.35 -6.28
C SER A 246 -0.28 -6.40 -7.77
N GLU A 247 0.10 -5.27 -8.40
CA GLU A 247 0.48 -5.26 -9.82
C GLU A 247 1.66 -6.19 -10.10
N VAL A 248 2.68 -6.15 -9.25
CA VAL A 248 3.87 -7.01 -9.39
C VAL A 248 3.52 -8.48 -9.20
N GLU A 249 2.76 -8.81 -8.15
CA GLU A 249 2.35 -10.18 -7.88
C GLU A 249 1.45 -10.73 -9.00
N TYR A 250 0.48 -9.93 -9.48
CA TYR A 250 -0.36 -10.33 -10.60
C TYR A 250 0.44 -10.57 -11.88
N ALA A 251 1.42 -9.69 -12.16
CA ALA A 251 2.33 -9.86 -13.30
C ALA A 251 3.15 -11.16 -13.20
N ILE A 252 3.62 -11.52 -12.00
CA ILE A 252 4.31 -12.79 -11.76
C ILE A 252 3.40 -13.98 -12.05
N LEU A 253 2.15 -13.94 -11.60
CA LEU A 253 1.18 -15.01 -11.83
C LEU A 253 0.83 -15.14 -13.31
N LEU A 254 0.60 -14.03 -14.02
CA LEU A 254 0.37 -14.01 -15.47
C LEU A 254 1.55 -14.58 -16.25
N PHE A 255 2.77 -14.19 -15.87
CA PHE A 255 3.99 -14.66 -16.56
C PHE A 255 4.17 -16.17 -16.44
N ASN A 256 3.84 -16.73 -15.27
CA ASN A 256 4.03 -18.15 -14.98
C ASN A 256 2.79 -19.00 -15.29
N GLY A 257 1.61 -18.43 -15.46
CA GLY A 257 0.35 -19.17 -15.58
C GLY A 257 -0.10 -19.81 -14.27
N ILE A 258 0.12 -19.14 -13.14
CA ILE A 258 -0.25 -19.63 -11.81
C ILE A 258 -1.62 -19.05 -11.42
N GLY A 259 -2.64 -19.90 -11.33
CA GLY A 259 -4.01 -19.48 -11.02
C GLY A 259 -4.71 -18.65 -12.10
N VAL A 260 -4.01 -18.32 -13.18
CA VAL A 260 -4.49 -17.61 -14.37
C VAL A 260 -3.87 -18.20 -15.64
N THR A 261 -4.47 -17.93 -16.78
CA THR A 261 -3.88 -18.27 -18.08
C THR A 261 -2.58 -17.48 -18.26
N LYS A 262 -1.52 -18.19 -18.70
CA LYS A 262 -0.22 -17.56 -18.94
C LYS A 262 -0.31 -16.49 -20.03
N ASP A 263 0.15 -15.27 -19.71
CA ASP A 263 0.23 -14.15 -20.64
C ASP A 263 1.46 -13.27 -20.34
N GLU A 264 2.56 -13.58 -21.01
CA GLU A 264 3.84 -12.85 -20.83
C GLU A 264 3.75 -11.39 -21.30
N ARG A 265 2.89 -11.09 -22.31
CA ARG A 265 2.72 -9.71 -22.80
C ARG A 265 1.97 -8.84 -21.78
N SER A 266 0.90 -9.34 -21.21
CA SER A 266 0.20 -8.63 -20.15
C SER A 266 1.07 -8.50 -18.90
N ALA A 267 1.80 -9.54 -18.51
CA ALA A 267 2.76 -9.47 -17.40
C ALA A 267 3.79 -8.36 -17.60
N ALA A 268 4.37 -8.24 -18.79
CA ALA A 268 5.33 -7.19 -19.10
C ALA A 268 4.71 -5.79 -19.01
N ARG A 269 3.44 -5.62 -19.40
CA ARG A 269 2.71 -4.32 -19.24
C ARG A 269 2.55 -3.92 -17.78
N TYR A 270 2.14 -4.86 -16.92
CA TYR A 270 2.01 -4.61 -15.47
C TYR A 270 3.38 -4.30 -14.83
N PHE A 271 4.42 -5.07 -15.17
CA PHE A 271 5.78 -4.75 -14.70
C PHE A 271 6.23 -3.36 -15.16
N LEU A 272 6.00 -3.01 -16.43
CA LEU A 272 6.39 -1.70 -16.95
C LEU A 272 5.65 -0.55 -16.25
N HIS A 273 4.34 -0.70 -16.02
CA HIS A 273 3.53 0.29 -15.31
C HIS A 273 4.03 0.47 -13.87
N SER A 274 4.21 -0.62 -13.12
CA SER A 274 4.71 -0.56 -11.74
C SER A 274 6.16 -0.04 -11.66
N ALA A 275 7.01 -0.41 -12.64
CA ALA A 275 8.39 0.07 -12.75
C ALA A 275 8.45 1.59 -12.98
N SER A 276 7.59 2.13 -13.86
CA SER A 276 7.51 3.57 -14.12
C SER A 276 7.08 4.37 -12.90
N ARG A 277 6.34 3.76 -12.00
CA ARG A 277 5.93 4.34 -10.70
C ARG A 277 6.94 4.10 -9.58
N GLY A 278 8.11 3.56 -9.90
CA GLY A 278 9.22 3.48 -8.97
C GLY A 278 9.37 2.17 -8.21
N ASN A 279 8.59 1.13 -8.52
CA ASN A 279 8.77 -0.17 -7.86
C ASN A 279 10.06 -0.85 -8.34
N ALA A 280 11.05 -1.00 -7.45
CA ALA A 280 12.36 -1.55 -7.79
C ALA A 280 12.29 -3.01 -8.27
N ILE A 281 11.39 -3.82 -7.70
CA ILE A 281 11.20 -5.22 -8.10
C ILE A 281 10.68 -5.27 -9.55
N ALA A 282 9.67 -4.45 -9.86
CA ALA A 282 9.13 -4.36 -11.21
C ALA A 282 10.18 -3.87 -12.22
N GLN A 283 11.03 -2.92 -11.83
CA GLN A 283 12.15 -2.45 -12.67
C GLN A 283 13.14 -3.57 -12.98
N ASN A 284 13.52 -4.35 -12.00
CA ASN A 284 14.37 -5.52 -12.22
C ASN A 284 13.68 -6.55 -13.13
N ARG A 285 12.39 -6.83 -12.90
CA ARG A 285 11.65 -7.80 -13.71
C ARG A 285 11.53 -7.35 -15.17
N ILE A 286 11.14 -6.12 -15.44
CA ILE A 286 11.03 -5.61 -16.81
C ILE A 286 12.41 -5.51 -17.50
N ALA A 287 13.48 -5.20 -16.77
CA ALA A 287 14.84 -5.23 -17.27
C ALA A 287 15.19 -6.63 -17.81
N ARG A 288 14.90 -7.68 -17.05
CA ARG A 288 15.11 -9.06 -17.47
C ARG A 288 14.29 -9.42 -18.70
N LEU A 289 13.02 -8.99 -18.77
CA LEU A 289 12.18 -9.24 -19.94
C LEU A 289 12.73 -8.58 -21.20
N TYR A 290 13.18 -7.32 -21.12
CA TYR A 290 13.84 -6.65 -22.24
C TYR A 290 15.15 -7.30 -22.64
N ALA A 291 15.95 -7.81 -21.69
CA ALA A 291 17.21 -8.48 -21.97
C ALA A 291 17.04 -9.75 -22.83
N VAL A 292 15.95 -10.50 -22.63
CA VAL A 292 15.71 -11.77 -23.31
C VAL A 292 14.62 -11.71 -24.40
N GLY A 293 13.80 -10.65 -24.43
CA GLY A 293 12.71 -10.49 -25.41
C GLY A 293 11.47 -11.33 -25.07
N ARG A 294 11.08 -11.40 -23.79
CA ARG A 294 9.87 -12.13 -23.36
C ARG A 294 8.75 -11.17 -23.00
N GLY A 295 7.60 -11.32 -23.65
CA GLY A 295 6.47 -10.42 -23.50
C GLY A 295 6.66 -9.01 -24.08
N VAL A 296 7.91 -8.66 -24.39
CA VAL A 296 8.37 -7.42 -25.03
C VAL A 296 9.42 -7.73 -26.08
N ALA A 297 9.64 -6.84 -27.05
CA ALA A 297 10.76 -6.95 -27.97
C ALA A 297 12.09 -6.83 -27.21
N LYS A 298 13.08 -7.67 -27.58
CA LYS A 298 14.42 -7.61 -26.98
C LYS A 298 15.02 -6.21 -27.19
N ASN A 299 15.46 -5.59 -26.11
CA ASN A 299 16.10 -4.27 -26.14
C ASN A 299 17.13 -4.15 -25.00
N PRO A 300 18.41 -4.39 -25.27
CA PRO A 300 19.45 -4.37 -24.25
C PRO A 300 19.64 -2.98 -23.61
N VAL A 301 19.40 -1.89 -24.33
CA VAL A 301 19.51 -0.53 -23.79
C VAL A 301 18.39 -0.26 -22.77
N GLU A 302 17.16 -0.66 -23.09
CA GLU A 302 16.04 -0.59 -22.15
C GLU A 302 16.28 -1.47 -20.91
N ALA A 303 16.81 -2.69 -21.12
CA ALA A 303 17.17 -3.58 -20.04
C ALA A 303 18.20 -2.95 -19.09
N ALA A 304 19.25 -2.35 -19.64
CA ALA A 304 20.27 -1.65 -18.85
C ALA A 304 19.71 -0.45 -18.10
N ALA A 305 18.87 0.36 -18.76
CA ALA A 305 18.25 1.54 -18.13
C ALA A 305 17.36 1.15 -16.92
N TRP A 306 16.54 0.11 -17.05
CA TRP A 306 15.73 -0.37 -15.94
C TRP A 306 16.56 -1.05 -14.84
N ASN A 307 17.64 -1.77 -15.20
CA ASN A 307 18.57 -2.35 -14.23
C ASN A 307 19.26 -1.26 -13.40
N LEU A 308 19.74 -0.18 -14.04
CA LEU A 308 20.33 0.97 -13.36
C LEU A 308 19.32 1.65 -12.42
N ALA A 309 18.07 1.81 -12.85
CA ALA A 309 17.02 2.39 -12.01
C ALA A 309 16.71 1.52 -10.77
N ALA A 310 16.73 0.20 -10.89
CA ALA A 310 16.57 -0.73 -9.77
C ALA A 310 17.79 -0.71 -8.84
N ALA A 311 19.00 -0.73 -9.40
CA ALA A 311 20.26 -0.65 -8.65
C ALA A 311 20.37 0.65 -7.83
N GLY A 312 19.92 1.79 -8.37
CA GLY A 312 19.84 3.07 -7.65
C GLY A 312 18.91 3.04 -6.42
N GLN A 313 18.06 2.03 -6.30
CA GLN A 313 17.22 1.75 -5.13
C GLN A 313 17.75 0.59 -4.26
N GLY A 314 18.96 0.11 -4.52
CA GLY A 314 19.61 -0.97 -3.78
C GLY A 314 19.30 -2.38 -4.30
N LEU A 315 18.60 -2.53 -5.42
CA LEU A 315 18.30 -3.84 -6.02
C LEU A 315 19.25 -4.12 -7.19
N SER A 316 20.42 -4.71 -6.91
CA SER A 316 21.40 -5.14 -7.91
C SER A 316 21.08 -6.55 -8.47
N ASP A 317 21.49 -6.81 -9.70
CA ASP A 317 21.25 -8.07 -10.40
C ASP A 317 22.48 -8.51 -11.23
N ALA A 318 23.32 -9.35 -10.66
CA ALA A 318 24.55 -9.82 -11.29
C ALA A 318 24.32 -10.52 -12.65
N TRP A 319 23.18 -11.20 -12.83
CA TRP A 319 22.85 -11.81 -14.12
C TRP A 319 22.61 -10.74 -15.20
N LEU A 320 21.88 -9.67 -14.86
CA LEU A 320 21.68 -8.54 -15.78
C LEU A 320 23.01 -7.85 -16.07
N ASP A 321 23.82 -7.59 -15.07
CA ASP A 321 25.12 -6.92 -15.22
C ASP A 321 26.01 -7.72 -16.19
N GLN A 322 26.08 -9.05 -16.02
CA GLN A 322 26.82 -9.93 -16.93
C GLN A 322 26.20 -9.96 -18.33
N THR A 323 24.88 -10.08 -18.46
CA THR A 323 24.17 -10.16 -19.74
C THR A 323 24.34 -8.87 -20.54
N LEU A 324 24.43 -7.73 -19.86
CA LEU A 324 24.53 -6.40 -20.47
C LEU A 324 25.98 -5.89 -20.58
N SER A 325 26.96 -6.66 -20.14
CA SER A 325 28.38 -6.29 -20.21
C SER A 325 28.90 -6.00 -21.61
N GLY A 326 28.30 -6.62 -22.65
CA GLY A 326 28.64 -6.44 -24.04
C GLY A 326 28.11 -5.17 -24.71
N LEU A 327 27.42 -4.29 -24.00
CA LEU A 327 26.95 -3.01 -24.56
C LEU A 327 28.12 -2.12 -24.96
N SER A 328 27.98 -1.47 -26.12
CA SER A 328 28.93 -0.43 -26.57
C SER A 328 28.88 0.80 -25.66
N ALA A 329 29.88 1.67 -25.75
CA ALA A 329 29.92 2.92 -24.97
C ALA A 329 28.69 3.80 -25.23
N ASP A 330 28.27 3.92 -26.49
CA ASP A 330 27.09 4.72 -26.87
C ASP A 330 25.78 4.13 -26.32
N GLU A 331 25.66 2.79 -26.29
CA GLU A 331 24.48 2.12 -25.70
C GLU A 331 24.42 2.31 -24.19
N ARG A 332 25.56 2.23 -23.51
CA ARG A 332 25.64 2.50 -22.07
C ARG A 332 25.25 3.94 -21.75
N THR A 333 25.79 4.91 -22.47
CA THR A 333 25.44 6.34 -22.30
C THR A 333 23.94 6.59 -22.52
N ARG A 334 23.35 5.92 -23.52
CA ARG A 334 21.87 6.00 -23.72
C ARG A 334 21.10 5.38 -22.57
N ALA A 335 21.53 4.25 -22.06
CA ALA A 335 20.88 3.58 -20.95
C ALA A 335 20.95 4.42 -19.66
N GLU A 336 22.10 5.02 -19.35
CA GLU A 336 22.29 5.94 -18.22
C GLU A 336 21.38 7.17 -18.34
N ARG A 337 21.30 7.79 -19.51
CA ARG A 337 20.38 8.91 -19.73
C ARG A 337 18.92 8.51 -19.47
N LEU A 338 18.46 7.40 -20.04
CA LEU A 338 17.10 6.89 -19.82
C LEU A 338 16.83 6.56 -18.36
N ALA A 339 17.80 6.00 -17.63
CA ALA A 339 17.66 5.73 -16.20
C ALA A 339 17.49 7.02 -15.39
N ASN A 340 18.30 8.05 -15.67
CA ASN A 340 18.24 9.35 -15.00
C ASN A 340 16.91 10.06 -15.27
N GLU A 341 16.45 10.11 -16.53
CA GLU A 341 15.15 10.68 -16.90
C GLU A 341 13.99 10.01 -16.10
N ARG A 342 14.04 8.71 -15.90
CA ARG A 342 13.03 7.96 -15.12
C ARG A 342 13.10 8.22 -13.62
N ILE A 343 14.28 8.53 -13.10
CA ILE A 343 14.47 8.88 -11.67
C ILE A 343 13.97 10.31 -11.42
N GLU A 344 14.22 11.23 -12.34
CA GLU A 344 13.82 12.65 -12.23
C GLU A 344 12.29 12.86 -12.38
N GLN A 345 11.59 11.98 -13.12
CA GLN A 345 10.13 12.05 -13.34
C GLN A 345 9.30 11.51 -12.18
N ARG A 346 9.90 11.10 -11.08
CA ARG A 346 9.25 10.57 -9.88
C ARG A 346 9.06 11.63 -8.81
#